data_bcd7fed1dd64ef266aecb5c80ad1ca27
#
_entry.id   bcd7fed1dd64ef266aecb5c80ad1ca27
#
_cell.length_a   1.000
_cell.length_b   1.000
_cell.length_c   1.000
_cell.angle_alpha   90.00
_cell.angle_beta   90.00
_cell.angle_gamma   90.00
#
_symmetry.space_group_name_H-M   'P 1'
#
loop_
_entity.id
_entity.type
_entity.pdbx_description
1 polymer ?
#
loop_
_entity_poly.entity_id
_entity_poly.type
_entity_poly.pdbx_seq_one_letter_code
_entity_poly.pdbx_strand_id
1 'polypeptide(L)'
;MKRVVLHEIARQAQVSIGTVDRALHSRPGVSEATRNKVLEIAEKLGYSPNLAARALAVGRSGFRIGVCIPEEIHHFFDQMRDGIFDEARRAARVGMELIYRPVPSLGEFEQRELSSLLNEDLRGLIVMPGNPRVVAPIIDAAEARGIRVICICSDAPHSRRTAVVYANPNLQGRLAAELLSKFIPGDSHVAAITGMLGTEEHRQKVEGFRSRLAQHSDMTLACVLEAHESEEESYQKTMDLLSDNANLRGIYVTTVNCLPVCRAVREHRRTDVRLITTDLFPQMVPYFENGIIGASIYQDPYAQGQTALKVLVDHVLEKGPIASSNSLNPGIVLQANLHFFREVHLAEIGARDLTAMRTGERVSLSVG
;
A
#
# COMPACT_ATOMS: atom_id res chain seq x y z
N MET A 1 -10.40 -34.31 2.08
CA MET A 1 -11.33 -33.60 2.98
C MET A 1 -12.65 -33.36 2.25
N LYS A 2 -13.82 -33.71 2.83
CA LYS A 2 -15.13 -33.41 2.24
C LYS A 2 -15.35 -31.92 2.21
N ARG A 3 -15.65 -31.37 1.05
CA ARG A 3 -15.91 -29.94 0.83
C ARG A 3 -17.21 -29.55 1.53
N VAL A 4 -17.16 -28.63 2.48
CA VAL A 4 -18.35 -28.13 3.18
C VAL A 4 -19.17 -27.29 2.20
N VAL A 5 -20.45 -27.57 2.08
CA VAL A 5 -21.39 -26.89 1.18
C VAL A 5 -22.42 -26.09 1.99
N LEU A 6 -23.01 -25.06 1.39
CA LEU A 6 -24.02 -24.18 2.03
C LEU A 6 -25.14 -24.98 2.71
N HIS A 7 -25.48 -26.15 2.18
CA HIS A 7 -26.49 -27.07 2.74
C HIS A 7 -26.15 -27.53 4.18
N GLU A 8 -24.88 -27.79 4.45
CA GLU A 8 -24.44 -28.24 5.77
C GLU A 8 -24.53 -27.12 6.80
N ILE A 9 -24.14 -25.90 6.39
CA ILE A 9 -24.29 -24.69 7.24
C ILE A 9 -25.78 -24.44 7.51
N ALA A 10 -26.62 -24.49 6.49
CA ALA A 10 -28.08 -24.30 6.60
C ALA A 10 -28.70 -25.29 7.60
N ARG A 11 -28.29 -26.57 7.49
CA ARG A 11 -28.75 -27.62 8.39
C ARG A 11 -28.34 -27.35 9.84
N GLN A 12 -27.10 -27.01 10.11
CA GLN A 12 -26.61 -26.75 11.46
C GLN A 12 -27.14 -25.44 12.05
N ALA A 13 -27.30 -24.41 11.23
CA ALA A 13 -27.89 -23.14 11.65
C ALA A 13 -29.43 -23.22 11.80
N GLN A 14 -30.07 -24.25 11.27
CA GLN A 14 -31.53 -24.43 11.19
C GLN A 14 -32.22 -23.30 10.42
N VAL A 15 -31.65 -22.89 9.31
CA VAL A 15 -32.18 -21.82 8.44
C VAL A 15 -32.18 -22.28 6.98
N SER A 16 -32.86 -21.54 6.11
CA SER A 16 -32.84 -21.83 4.68
C SER A 16 -31.47 -21.51 4.07
N ILE A 17 -31.11 -22.17 2.95
CA ILE A 17 -29.89 -21.88 2.18
C ILE A 17 -29.87 -20.40 1.77
N GLY A 18 -31.01 -19.81 1.39
CA GLY A 18 -31.13 -18.40 1.06
C GLY A 18 -30.85 -17.48 2.26
N THR A 19 -31.13 -17.92 3.49
CA THR A 19 -30.79 -17.20 4.72
C THR A 19 -29.29 -17.28 4.98
N VAL A 20 -28.67 -18.47 4.78
CA VAL A 20 -27.21 -18.65 4.87
C VAL A 20 -26.51 -17.74 3.85
N ASP A 21 -26.95 -17.72 2.60
CA ASP A 21 -26.37 -16.88 1.56
C ASP A 21 -26.46 -15.40 1.93
N ARG A 22 -27.61 -14.92 2.40
CA ARG A 22 -27.77 -13.54 2.87
C ARG A 22 -26.91 -13.22 4.07
N ALA A 23 -26.77 -14.14 5.02
CA ALA A 23 -25.94 -13.95 6.21
C ALA A 23 -24.45 -13.86 5.86
N LEU A 24 -23.94 -14.80 5.05
CA LEU A 24 -22.54 -14.84 4.59
C LEU A 24 -22.15 -13.62 3.76
N HIS A 25 -23.08 -13.02 3.04
CA HIS A 25 -22.84 -11.88 2.16
C HIS A 25 -23.36 -10.54 2.72
N SER A 26 -23.67 -10.48 4.00
CA SER A 26 -24.16 -9.27 4.68
C SER A 26 -25.37 -8.59 4.00
N ARG A 27 -26.19 -9.36 3.28
CA ARG A 27 -27.39 -8.85 2.61
C ARG A 27 -28.52 -8.59 3.61
N PRO A 28 -29.43 -7.66 3.33
CA PRO A 28 -30.59 -7.39 4.19
C PRO A 28 -31.54 -8.58 4.30
N GLY A 29 -32.40 -8.57 5.35
CA GLY A 29 -33.41 -9.62 5.57
C GLY A 29 -32.93 -10.79 6.43
N VAL A 30 -31.86 -10.63 7.20
CA VAL A 30 -31.39 -11.59 8.20
C VAL A 30 -31.12 -10.80 9.50
N SER A 31 -31.65 -11.30 10.63
CA SER A 31 -31.36 -10.70 11.95
C SER A 31 -29.88 -10.86 12.32
N GLU A 32 -29.37 -9.93 13.11
CA GLU A 32 -27.97 -9.95 13.56
C GLU A 32 -27.61 -11.23 14.32
N ALA A 33 -28.51 -11.69 15.18
CA ALA A 33 -28.35 -12.96 15.89
C ALA A 33 -28.24 -14.17 14.94
N THR A 34 -29.08 -14.22 13.91
CA THR A 34 -29.04 -15.29 12.89
C THR A 34 -27.75 -15.20 12.06
N ARG A 35 -27.34 -13.98 11.72
CA ARG A 35 -26.09 -13.76 10.98
C ARG A 35 -24.88 -14.26 11.75
N ASN A 36 -24.74 -13.87 13.03
CA ASN A 36 -23.63 -14.29 13.87
C ASN A 36 -23.60 -15.81 14.05
N LYS A 37 -24.76 -16.46 14.23
CA LYS A 37 -24.86 -17.91 14.31
C LYS A 37 -24.38 -18.60 13.02
N VAL A 38 -24.76 -18.07 11.86
CA VAL A 38 -24.35 -18.64 10.56
C VAL A 38 -22.84 -18.47 10.33
N LEU A 39 -22.28 -17.31 10.67
CA LEU A 39 -20.85 -17.03 10.52
C LEU A 39 -20.00 -17.94 11.43
N GLU A 40 -20.40 -18.11 12.68
CA GLU A 40 -19.73 -19.02 13.63
C GLU A 40 -19.74 -20.48 13.14
N ILE A 41 -20.86 -20.95 12.62
CA ILE A 41 -20.97 -22.32 12.06
C ILE A 41 -20.13 -22.46 10.80
N ALA A 42 -20.12 -21.45 9.93
CA ALA A 42 -19.30 -21.47 8.71
C ALA A 42 -17.81 -21.56 9.04
N GLU A 43 -17.35 -20.80 10.03
CA GLU A 43 -15.97 -20.83 10.52
C GLU A 43 -15.61 -22.19 11.14
N LYS A 44 -16.44 -22.73 12.03
CA LYS A 44 -16.24 -24.06 12.65
C LYS A 44 -16.14 -25.18 11.62
N LEU A 45 -16.91 -25.08 10.54
CA LEU A 45 -16.90 -26.06 9.46
C LEU A 45 -15.75 -25.85 8.46
N GLY A 46 -14.97 -24.77 8.58
CA GLY A 46 -13.95 -24.41 7.59
C GLY A 46 -14.57 -24.11 6.22
N TYR A 47 -15.76 -23.51 6.20
CA TYR A 47 -16.43 -23.16 4.97
C TYR A 47 -15.65 -22.06 4.23
N SER A 48 -15.14 -22.41 3.06
CA SER A 48 -14.61 -21.44 2.10
C SER A 48 -15.64 -21.27 0.97
N PRO A 49 -16.06 -20.02 0.67
CA PRO A 49 -16.99 -19.77 -0.43
C PRO A 49 -16.52 -20.43 -1.72
N ASN A 50 -17.45 -21.06 -2.46
CA ASN A 50 -17.09 -21.73 -3.70
C ASN A 50 -16.84 -20.70 -4.81
N LEU A 51 -15.58 -20.25 -4.92
CA LEU A 51 -15.12 -19.32 -5.95
C LEU A 51 -15.44 -19.80 -7.37
N ALA A 52 -15.38 -21.11 -7.61
CA ALA A 52 -15.72 -21.69 -8.92
C ALA A 52 -17.22 -21.59 -9.26
N ALA A 53 -18.12 -21.68 -8.26
CA ALA A 53 -19.56 -21.46 -8.49
C ALA A 53 -19.87 -19.98 -8.74
N ARG A 54 -19.09 -19.07 -8.16
CA ARG A 54 -19.18 -17.62 -8.41
C ARG A 54 -18.66 -17.24 -9.78
N ALA A 55 -17.55 -17.82 -10.24
CA ALA A 55 -17.02 -17.65 -11.59
C ALA A 55 -18.06 -18.05 -12.65
N LEU A 56 -18.83 -19.11 -12.41
CA LEU A 56 -19.94 -19.53 -13.27
C LEU A 56 -21.09 -18.52 -13.30
N ALA A 57 -21.31 -17.76 -12.22
CA ALA A 57 -22.34 -16.73 -12.14
C ALA A 57 -21.94 -15.41 -12.83
N VAL A 58 -20.65 -15.13 -12.97
CA VAL A 58 -20.11 -13.95 -13.67
C VAL A 58 -20.06 -14.15 -15.20
N GLY A 59 -20.32 -15.36 -15.67
CA GLY A 59 -20.34 -15.73 -17.08
C GLY A 59 -19.07 -16.49 -17.52
N ARG A 60 -19.20 -17.27 -18.61
CA ARG A 60 -18.11 -18.08 -19.17
C ARG A 60 -16.94 -17.27 -19.76
N SER A 61 -17.09 -15.96 -19.97
CA SER A 61 -16.00 -15.06 -20.37
C SER A 61 -15.38 -14.47 -19.10
N GLY A 62 -14.16 -14.79 -18.78
CA GLY A 62 -13.40 -14.20 -17.66
C GLY A 62 -13.51 -12.66 -17.60
N PHE A 63 -12.80 -12.03 -16.67
CA PHE A 63 -12.75 -10.57 -16.57
C PHE A 63 -11.31 -10.13 -16.39
N ARG A 64 -11.04 -8.87 -16.79
CA ARG A 64 -9.70 -8.28 -16.77
C ARG A 64 -9.60 -7.16 -15.77
N ILE A 65 -8.46 -7.12 -15.07
CA ILE A 65 -8.07 -6.02 -14.19
C ILE A 65 -6.74 -5.46 -14.68
N GLY A 66 -6.72 -4.14 -14.89
CA GLY A 66 -5.50 -3.39 -15.23
C GLY A 66 -4.75 -2.98 -13.97
N VAL A 67 -3.42 -2.94 -14.04
CA VAL A 67 -2.55 -2.43 -12.98
C VAL A 67 -1.51 -1.51 -13.58
N CYS A 68 -1.38 -0.30 -13.01
CA CYS A 68 -0.38 0.69 -13.40
C CYS A 68 0.28 1.24 -12.11
N ILE A 69 1.50 0.80 -11.85
CA ILE A 69 2.32 1.23 -10.71
C ILE A 69 3.77 1.39 -11.16
N PRO A 70 4.63 2.17 -10.45
CA PRO A 70 6.03 2.35 -10.80
C PRO A 70 6.86 1.07 -10.77
N GLU A 71 7.93 1.03 -11.58
CA GLU A 71 8.96 -0.02 -11.54
C GLU A 71 10.16 0.33 -10.66
N GLU A 72 10.49 1.61 -10.57
CA GLU A 72 11.58 2.10 -9.74
C GLU A 72 11.36 1.81 -8.24
N ILE A 73 12.39 2.06 -7.44
CA ILE A 73 12.34 1.83 -5.98
C ILE A 73 11.97 0.37 -5.66
N HIS A 74 12.78 -0.54 -6.18
CA HIS A 74 12.55 -2.00 -6.14
C HIS A 74 12.20 -2.54 -4.76
N HIS A 75 12.86 -2.09 -3.70
CA HIS A 75 12.61 -2.56 -2.33
C HIS A 75 11.21 -2.19 -1.79
N PHE A 76 10.47 -1.29 -2.45
CA PHE A 76 9.10 -0.95 -2.11
C PHE A 76 8.11 -1.53 -3.13
N PHE A 77 8.27 -1.18 -4.42
CA PHE A 77 7.30 -1.58 -5.44
C PHE A 77 7.37 -3.06 -5.79
N ASP A 78 8.52 -3.73 -5.63
CA ASP A 78 8.59 -5.18 -5.83
C ASP A 78 7.70 -5.92 -4.83
N GLN A 79 7.69 -5.52 -3.56
CA GLN A 79 6.81 -6.09 -2.56
C GLN A 79 5.32 -5.86 -2.88
N MET A 80 4.98 -4.65 -3.34
CA MET A 80 3.60 -4.33 -3.75
C MET A 80 3.17 -5.16 -4.95
N ARG A 81 4.04 -5.32 -5.96
CA ARG A 81 3.83 -6.21 -7.10
C ARG A 81 3.62 -7.66 -6.68
N ASP A 82 4.45 -8.15 -5.77
CA ASP A 82 4.33 -9.52 -5.24
C ASP A 82 2.96 -9.74 -4.60
N GLY A 83 2.49 -8.80 -3.77
CA GLY A 83 1.16 -8.86 -3.18
C GLY A 83 0.05 -8.89 -4.23
N ILE A 84 0.15 -8.06 -5.28
CA ILE A 84 -0.78 -8.05 -6.41
C ILE A 84 -0.74 -9.40 -7.15
N PHE A 85 0.44 -9.89 -7.51
CA PHE A 85 0.58 -11.11 -8.29
C PHE A 85 0.19 -12.36 -7.51
N ASP A 86 0.44 -12.40 -6.20
CA ASP A 86 -0.02 -13.51 -5.35
C ASP A 86 -1.55 -13.58 -5.31
N GLU A 87 -2.21 -12.45 -5.19
CA GLU A 87 -3.67 -12.40 -5.26
C GLU A 87 -4.19 -12.68 -6.67
N ALA A 88 -3.49 -12.24 -7.72
CA ALA A 88 -3.81 -12.55 -9.10
C ALA A 88 -3.77 -14.06 -9.38
N ARG A 89 -2.76 -14.77 -8.86
CA ARG A 89 -2.69 -16.25 -8.96
C ARG A 89 -3.89 -16.94 -8.31
N ARG A 90 -4.37 -16.39 -7.19
CA ARG A 90 -5.59 -16.89 -6.53
C ARG A 90 -6.84 -16.61 -7.36
N ALA A 91 -6.94 -15.38 -7.89
CA ALA A 91 -8.08 -14.94 -8.68
C ALA A 91 -8.14 -15.55 -10.10
N ALA A 92 -7.03 -16.01 -10.64
CA ALA A 92 -7.00 -16.74 -11.92
C ALA A 92 -7.95 -17.97 -11.92
N ARG A 93 -8.15 -18.61 -10.75
CA ARG A 93 -9.08 -19.74 -10.59
C ARG A 93 -10.54 -19.37 -10.81
N VAL A 94 -10.87 -18.09 -10.82
CA VAL A 94 -12.22 -17.57 -11.09
C VAL A 94 -12.30 -16.82 -12.43
N GLY A 95 -11.30 -16.99 -13.29
CA GLY A 95 -11.27 -16.44 -14.65
C GLY A 95 -10.79 -14.98 -14.70
N MET A 96 -10.10 -14.49 -13.67
CA MET A 96 -9.48 -13.16 -13.71
C MET A 96 -8.16 -13.21 -14.51
N GLU A 97 -8.01 -12.27 -15.44
CA GLU A 97 -6.78 -11.99 -16.17
C GLU A 97 -6.22 -10.64 -15.69
N LEU A 98 -4.93 -10.59 -15.37
CA LEU A 98 -4.24 -9.37 -14.97
C LEU A 98 -3.52 -8.77 -16.18
N ILE A 99 -3.75 -7.47 -16.43
CA ILE A 99 -3.01 -6.69 -17.43
C ILE A 99 -2.12 -5.70 -16.67
N TYR A 100 -0.81 -5.96 -16.69
CA TYR A 100 0.17 -5.13 -16.01
C TYR A 100 0.84 -4.17 -17.00
N ARG A 101 0.77 -2.86 -16.72
CA ARG A 101 1.40 -1.78 -17.48
C ARG A 101 2.13 -0.86 -16.51
N PRO A 102 3.40 -1.17 -16.19
CA PRO A 102 4.16 -0.32 -15.28
C PRO A 102 4.53 1.01 -15.92
N VAL A 103 4.88 1.96 -15.05
CA VAL A 103 5.56 3.20 -15.44
C VAL A 103 7.00 3.18 -14.93
N PRO A 104 7.97 3.81 -15.61
CA PRO A 104 9.37 3.79 -15.18
C PRO A 104 9.54 4.35 -13.78
N SER A 105 8.95 5.51 -13.52
CA SER A 105 9.03 6.22 -12.25
C SER A 105 7.71 6.88 -11.86
N LEU A 106 7.64 7.33 -10.62
CA LEU A 106 6.45 7.96 -10.05
C LEU A 106 6.11 9.26 -10.80
N GLY A 107 4.92 9.32 -11.40
CA GLY A 107 4.44 10.47 -12.18
C GLY A 107 4.88 10.49 -13.63
N GLU A 108 5.79 9.60 -14.03
CA GLU A 108 6.32 9.56 -15.40
C GLU A 108 5.49 8.62 -16.29
N PHE A 109 5.05 9.11 -17.45
CA PHE A 109 4.25 8.38 -18.44
C PHE A 109 2.90 7.80 -17.96
N GLU A 110 2.44 8.13 -16.73
CA GLU A 110 1.18 7.63 -16.18
C GLU A 110 0.00 7.85 -17.13
N GLN A 111 -0.09 9.03 -17.74
CA GLN A 111 -1.17 9.35 -18.67
C GLN A 111 -1.18 8.39 -19.89
N ARG A 112 -0.01 8.06 -20.42
CA ARG A 112 0.11 7.19 -21.60
C ARG A 112 -0.29 5.76 -21.27
N GLU A 113 0.25 5.22 -20.20
CA GLU A 113 0.00 3.81 -19.80
C GLU A 113 -1.44 3.60 -19.35
N LEU A 114 -2.01 4.53 -18.58
CA LEU A 114 -3.41 4.48 -18.18
C LEU A 114 -4.35 4.60 -19.37
N SER A 115 -4.06 5.51 -20.34
CA SER A 115 -4.85 5.62 -21.57
C SER A 115 -4.77 4.34 -22.41
N SER A 116 -3.61 3.68 -22.44
CA SER A 116 -3.46 2.37 -23.09
C SER A 116 -4.30 1.30 -22.42
N LEU A 117 -4.30 1.24 -21.09
CA LEU A 117 -5.13 0.31 -20.31
C LEU A 117 -6.63 0.52 -20.55
N LEU A 118 -7.08 1.75 -20.73
CA LEU A 118 -8.48 2.03 -21.04
C LEU A 118 -8.94 1.49 -22.41
N ASN A 119 -8.04 1.13 -23.31
CA ASN A 119 -8.39 0.47 -24.57
C ASN A 119 -8.61 -1.04 -24.41
N GLU A 120 -8.26 -1.61 -23.26
CA GLU A 120 -8.56 -2.99 -22.92
C GLU A 120 -9.98 -3.12 -22.36
N ASP A 121 -10.57 -4.32 -22.47
CA ASP A 121 -11.89 -4.61 -21.85
C ASP A 121 -11.72 -4.91 -20.37
N LEU A 122 -11.58 -3.85 -19.55
CA LEU A 122 -11.35 -3.95 -18.12
C LEU A 122 -12.65 -3.90 -17.32
N ARG A 123 -12.68 -4.63 -16.21
CA ARG A 123 -13.69 -4.49 -15.14
C ARG A 123 -13.20 -3.68 -13.96
N GLY A 124 -11.88 -3.53 -13.83
CA GLY A 124 -11.27 -2.75 -12.78
C GLY A 124 -9.86 -2.29 -13.13
N LEU A 125 -9.39 -1.29 -12.42
CA LEU A 125 -8.07 -0.68 -12.60
C LEU A 125 -7.47 -0.37 -11.23
N ILE A 126 -6.22 -0.75 -11.02
CA ILE A 126 -5.42 -0.34 -9.87
C ILE A 126 -4.34 0.63 -10.38
N VAL A 127 -4.24 1.79 -9.74
CA VAL A 127 -3.29 2.83 -10.12
C VAL A 127 -2.64 3.44 -8.88
N MET A 128 -1.34 3.71 -8.93
CA MET A 128 -0.67 4.58 -7.99
C MET A 128 -0.52 5.96 -8.59
N PRO A 129 -1.29 6.98 -8.16
CA PRO A 129 -1.22 8.32 -8.69
C PRO A 129 0.04 9.06 -8.23
N GLY A 130 1.04 9.21 -9.07
CA GLY A 130 2.21 10.06 -8.82
C GLY A 130 1.85 11.54 -8.98
N ASN A 131 1.08 11.85 -10.02
CA ASN A 131 0.50 13.18 -10.20
C ASN A 131 -1.03 13.10 -10.24
N PRO A 132 -1.73 13.26 -9.10
CA PRO A 132 -3.19 13.14 -9.02
C PRO A 132 -3.96 14.06 -9.98
N ARG A 133 -3.42 15.25 -10.29
CA ARG A 133 -4.09 16.20 -11.20
C ARG A 133 -4.07 15.72 -12.65
N VAL A 134 -3.00 15.05 -13.05
CA VAL A 134 -2.86 14.50 -14.41
C VAL A 134 -3.72 13.27 -14.60
N VAL A 135 -3.79 12.39 -13.60
CA VAL A 135 -4.50 11.11 -13.72
C VAL A 135 -5.98 11.19 -13.40
N ALA A 136 -6.44 12.18 -12.64
CA ALA A 136 -7.85 12.32 -12.25
C ALA A 136 -8.83 12.29 -13.44
N PRO A 137 -8.63 13.00 -14.57
CA PRO A 137 -9.53 12.92 -15.71
C PRO A 137 -9.59 11.52 -16.33
N ILE A 138 -8.50 10.76 -16.29
CA ILE A 138 -8.45 9.40 -16.83
C ILE A 138 -9.18 8.43 -15.89
N ILE A 139 -9.01 8.60 -14.58
CA ILE A 139 -9.78 7.87 -13.57
C ILE A 139 -11.27 8.12 -13.76
N ASP A 140 -11.68 9.37 -13.94
CA ASP A 140 -13.08 9.75 -14.17
C ASP A 140 -13.64 9.12 -15.44
N ALA A 141 -12.87 9.08 -16.51
CA ALA A 141 -13.25 8.42 -17.75
C ALA A 141 -13.39 6.90 -17.58
N ALA A 142 -12.52 6.26 -16.80
CA ALA A 142 -12.62 4.85 -16.46
C ALA A 142 -13.92 4.54 -15.69
N GLU A 143 -14.18 5.30 -14.64
CA GLU A 143 -15.39 5.14 -13.80
C GLU A 143 -16.67 5.39 -14.60
N ALA A 144 -16.69 6.39 -15.50
CA ALA A 144 -17.83 6.65 -16.39
C ALA A 144 -18.12 5.47 -17.34
N ARG A 145 -17.12 4.65 -17.66
CA ARG A 145 -17.26 3.43 -18.47
C ARG A 145 -17.58 2.19 -17.61
N GLY A 146 -17.76 2.34 -16.31
CA GLY A 146 -18.03 1.24 -15.38
C GLY A 146 -16.78 0.44 -14.97
N ILE A 147 -15.58 0.92 -15.29
CA ILE A 147 -14.31 0.37 -14.83
C ILE A 147 -14.05 0.92 -13.43
N ARG A 148 -14.10 0.07 -12.41
CA ARG A 148 -13.85 0.48 -11.01
C ARG A 148 -12.38 0.76 -10.77
N VAL A 149 -12.07 1.94 -10.23
CA VAL A 149 -10.68 2.36 -10.01
C VAL A 149 -10.34 2.36 -8.52
N ILE A 150 -9.28 1.64 -8.18
CA ILE A 150 -8.66 1.68 -6.85
C ILE A 150 -7.32 2.40 -6.97
N CYS A 151 -7.18 3.51 -6.23
CA CYS A 151 -5.87 4.10 -5.99
C CYS A 151 -5.13 3.26 -4.92
N ILE A 152 -3.83 3.05 -5.11
CA ILE A 152 -2.99 2.31 -4.16
C ILE A 152 -1.83 3.18 -3.68
N CYS A 153 -1.48 3.08 -2.39
CA CYS A 153 -0.42 3.85 -1.74
C CYS A 153 -0.68 5.37 -1.71
N SER A 154 -0.80 6.00 -2.85
CA SER A 154 -1.20 7.40 -3.03
C SER A 154 -2.64 7.51 -3.50
N ASP A 155 -3.22 8.69 -3.40
CA ASP A 155 -4.62 8.95 -3.71
C ASP A 155 -4.80 10.05 -4.78
N ALA A 156 -5.96 10.02 -5.45
CA ALA A 156 -6.47 11.07 -6.30
C ALA A 156 -7.84 11.56 -5.77
N PRO A 157 -7.87 12.31 -4.66
CA PRO A 157 -9.10 12.58 -3.91
C PRO A 157 -10.12 13.44 -4.68
N HIS A 158 -9.69 14.15 -5.72
CA HIS A 158 -10.57 14.98 -6.58
C HIS A 158 -11.10 14.22 -7.79
N SER A 159 -10.79 12.94 -7.93
CA SER A 159 -11.32 12.05 -8.96
C SER A 159 -12.53 11.28 -8.46
N ARG A 160 -13.23 10.63 -9.41
CA ARG A 160 -14.35 9.72 -9.12
C ARG A 160 -13.91 8.31 -8.74
N ARG A 161 -12.65 8.12 -8.35
CA ARG A 161 -12.14 6.79 -7.97
C ARG A 161 -13.10 6.09 -7.01
N THR A 162 -13.27 4.79 -7.18
CA THR A 162 -14.11 3.97 -6.29
C THR A 162 -13.54 3.90 -4.88
N ALA A 163 -12.21 3.66 -4.74
CA ALA A 163 -11.59 3.51 -3.44
C ALA A 163 -10.09 3.86 -3.46
N VAL A 164 -9.51 4.00 -2.26
CA VAL A 164 -8.07 3.99 -2.03
C VAL A 164 -7.71 2.87 -1.04
N VAL A 165 -6.57 2.20 -1.30
CA VAL A 165 -5.91 1.26 -0.39
C VAL A 165 -4.54 1.83 -0.07
N TYR A 166 -4.25 2.09 1.20
CA TYR A 166 -3.04 2.80 1.62
C TYR A 166 -2.73 2.53 3.10
N ALA A 167 -1.50 2.72 3.52
CA ALA A 167 -1.20 2.96 4.93
C ALA A 167 -1.41 4.46 5.18
N ASN A 168 -2.27 4.85 6.11
CA ASN A 168 -2.71 6.24 6.27
C ASN A 168 -1.54 7.23 6.35
N PRO A 169 -1.28 8.07 5.33
CA PRO A 169 -0.08 8.90 5.26
C PRO A 169 -0.07 10.01 6.33
N ASN A 170 -1.23 10.59 6.64
CA ASN A 170 -1.33 11.59 7.70
C ASN A 170 -0.97 11.01 9.07
N LEU A 171 -1.45 9.80 9.36
CA LEU A 171 -1.07 9.08 10.58
C LEU A 171 0.43 8.80 10.63
N GLN A 172 1.06 8.41 9.51
CA GLN A 172 2.50 8.19 9.45
C GLN A 172 3.29 9.45 9.81
N GLY A 173 2.91 10.61 9.25
CA GLY A 173 3.53 11.89 9.60
C GLY A 173 3.38 12.22 11.09
N ARG A 174 2.21 11.99 11.66
CA ARG A 174 1.96 12.18 13.10
C ARG A 174 2.81 11.24 13.97
N LEU A 175 2.92 9.97 13.56
CA LEU A 175 3.78 8.99 14.25
C LEU A 175 5.25 9.42 14.20
N ALA A 176 5.73 9.92 13.06
CA ALA A 176 7.10 10.40 12.93
C ALA A 176 7.40 11.56 13.89
N ALA A 177 6.52 12.53 13.99
CA ALA A 177 6.67 13.63 14.95
C ALA A 177 6.65 13.14 16.41
N GLU A 178 5.74 12.21 16.73
CA GLU A 178 5.67 11.65 18.06
C GLU A 178 6.90 10.81 18.43
N LEU A 179 7.44 10.02 17.50
CA LEU A 179 8.67 9.27 17.69
C LEU A 179 9.87 10.21 17.92
N LEU A 180 10.01 11.27 17.09
CA LEU A 180 11.07 12.26 17.31
C LEU A 180 10.98 12.87 18.71
N SER A 181 9.79 13.24 19.18
CA SER A 181 9.63 13.80 20.54
C SER A 181 10.09 12.87 21.68
N LYS A 182 10.23 11.58 21.41
CA LYS A 182 10.72 10.59 22.38
C LYS A 182 12.22 10.32 22.26
N PHE A 183 12.83 10.63 21.11
CA PHE A 183 14.23 10.31 20.82
C PHE A 183 15.17 11.49 20.94
N ILE A 184 14.66 12.72 20.84
CA ILE A 184 15.48 13.94 20.88
C ILE A 184 15.09 14.81 22.08
N PRO A 185 16.04 15.60 22.62
CA PRO A 185 15.73 16.53 23.70
C PRO A 185 14.76 17.62 23.22
N GLY A 186 14.04 18.20 24.16
CA GLY A 186 13.24 19.39 23.92
C GLY A 186 14.09 20.58 23.42
N ASP A 187 13.43 21.60 22.93
CA ASP A 187 14.05 22.81 22.38
C ASP A 187 14.94 22.54 21.14
N SER A 188 14.52 21.54 20.35
CA SER A 188 15.25 21.05 19.17
C SER A 188 14.61 21.50 17.87
N HIS A 189 15.44 21.69 16.85
CA HIS A 189 14.96 21.79 15.47
C HIS A 189 14.79 20.42 14.83
N VAL A 190 13.73 20.26 14.06
CA VAL A 190 13.47 19.08 13.24
C VAL A 190 13.22 19.49 11.79
N ALA A 191 13.45 18.58 10.85
CA ALA A 191 13.16 18.81 9.44
C ALA A 191 12.44 17.62 8.83
N ALA A 192 11.80 17.83 7.69
CA ALA A 192 11.30 16.75 6.85
C ALA A 192 11.97 16.77 5.47
N ILE A 193 12.36 15.60 4.98
CA ILE A 193 12.83 15.40 3.60
C ILE A 193 11.81 14.53 2.92
N THR A 194 11.25 15.01 1.81
CA THR A 194 10.16 14.37 1.09
C THR A 194 10.49 14.22 -0.40
N GLY A 195 9.76 13.36 -1.12
CA GLY A 195 9.89 13.23 -2.55
C GLY A 195 9.25 14.41 -3.29
N MET A 196 8.02 14.26 -3.72
CA MET A 196 7.27 15.25 -4.47
C MET A 196 6.01 15.69 -3.71
N LEU A 197 5.91 16.96 -3.33
CA LEU A 197 4.72 17.49 -2.65
C LEU A 197 3.47 17.53 -3.56
N GLY A 198 3.67 17.36 -4.87
CA GLY A 198 2.57 17.14 -5.81
C GLY A 198 1.87 15.79 -5.65
N THR A 199 2.56 14.80 -5.08
CA THR A 199 2.02 13.48 -4.77
C THR A 199 1.23 13.54 -3.46
N GLU A 200 0.00 13.06 -3.46
CA GLU A 200 -0.92 13.20 -2.33
C GLU A 200 -0.40 12.52 -1.05
N GLU A 201 0.20 11.36 -1.19
CA GLU A 201 0.79 10.59 -0.09
C GLU A 201 1.92 11.37 0.60
N HIS A 202 2.86 11.93 -0.17
CA HIS A 202 3.96 12.73 0.37
C HIS A 202 3.45 14.01 1.07
N ARG A 203 2.49 14.69 0.45
CA ARG A 203 1.87 15.89 1.01
C ARG A 203 1.19 15.60 2.35
N GLN A 204 0.40 14.52 2.43
CA GLN A 204 -0.31 14.15 3.66
C GLN A 204 0.64 13.72 4.79
N LYS A 205 1.75 13.06 4.49
CA LYS A 205 2.79 12.74 5.49
C LYS A 205 3.39 14.02 6.10
N VAL A 206 3.76 14.98 5.27
CA VAL A 206 4.27 16.27 5.72
C VAL A 206 3.23 17.03 6.55
N GLU A 207 1.98 17.00 6.15
CA GLU A 207 0.87 17.67 6.84
C GLU A 207 0.60 17.04 8.22
N GLY A 208 0.59 15.71 8.28
CA GLY A 208 0.49 14.97 9.54
C GLY A 208 1.66 15.28 10.49
N PHE A 209 2.88 15.34 9.96
CA PHE A 209 4.08 15.71 10.71
C PHE A 209 3.97 17.12 11.30
N ARG A 210 3.64 18.11 10.48
CA ARG A 210 3.42 19.50 10.90
C ARG A 210 2.35 19.63 11.97
N SER A 211 1.21 18.98 11.75
CA SER A 211 0.07 19.08 12.67
C SER A 211 0.36 18.50 14.04
N ARG A 212 1.17 17.44 14.11
CA ARG A 212 1.58 16.84 15.37
C ARG A 212 2.66 17.64 16.07
N LEU A 213 3.65 18.15 15.34
CA LEU A 213 4.68 19.04 15.88
C LEU A 213 4.07 20.29 16.51
N ALA A 214 3.05 20.89 15.91
CA ALA A 214 2.37 22.06 16.45
C ALA A 214 1.74 21.84 17.85
N GLN A 215 1.60 20.57 18.28
CA GLN A 215 1.14 20.20 19.62
C GLN A 215 2.30 20.04 20.63
N HIS A 216 3.55 20.09 20.16
CA HIS A 216 4.75 20.04 20.98
C HIS A 216 5.42 21.42 20.96
N SER A 217 5.34 22.15 22.09
CA SER A 217 5.85 23.52 22.19
C SER A 217 7.38 23.60 22.19
N ASP A 218 8.05 22.47 22.35
CA ASP A 218 9.49 22.32 22.55
C ASP A 218 10.24 21.81 21.30
N MET A 219 9.54 21.66 20.17
CA MET A 219 10.17 21.30 18.89
C MET A 219 9.78 22.28 17.79
N THR A 220 10.75 22.73 17.01
CA THR A 220 10.55 23.67 15.89
C THR A 220 10.80 22.98 14.56
N LEU A 221 9.82 22.99 13.64
CA LEU A 221 10.03 22.58 12.27
C LEU A 221 10.87 23.64 11.52
N ALA A 222 12.14 23.35 11.30
CA ALA A 222 13.05 24.24 10.59
C ALA A 222 12.69 24.37 9.11
N CYS A 223 12.47 23.25 8.43
CA CYS A 223 12.11 23.24 7.01
C CYS A 223 11.48 21.91 6.58
N VAL A 224 10.89 21.94 5.38
CA VAL A 224 10.52 20.77 4.59
C VAL A 224 11.26 20.88 3.26
N LEU A 225 12.06 19.88 2.93
CA LEU A 225 12.86 19.83 1.71
C LEU A 225 12.29 18.79 0.76
N GLU A 226 12.01 19.20 -0.47
CA GLU A 226 11.59 18.33 -1.54
C GLU A 226 12.83 17.84 -2.30
N ALA A 227 12.98 16.53 -2.49
CA ALA A 227 14.18 15.91 -3.07
C ALA A 227 13.88 15.07 -4.32
N HIS A 228 12.66 15.11 -4.85
CA HIS A 228 12.21 14.55 -6.14
C HIS A 228 12.60 13.06 -6.37
N GLU A 229 12.66 12.26 -5.30
CA GLU A 229 13.17 10.88 -5.28
C GLU A 229 14.62 10.74 -5.79
N SER A 230 15.37 11.86 -5.91
CA SER A 230 16.76 11.89 -6.31
C SER A 230 17.69 11.59 -5.13
N GLU A 231 18.57 10.62 -5.29
CA GLU A 231 19.61 10.30 -4.29
C GLU A 231 20.58 11.48 -4.10
N GLU A 232 20.98 12.12 -5.19
CA GLU A 232 21.90 13.25 -5.17
C GLU A 232 21.29 14.46 -4.45
N GLU A 233 20.04 14.80 -4.79
CA GLU A 233 19.36 15.92 -4.12
C GLU A 233 19.13 15.63 -2.63
N SER A 234 18.72 14.41 -2.29
CA SER A 234 18.53 14.00 -0.90
C SER A 234 19.82 14.13 -0.09
N TYR A 235 20.96 13.69 -0.65
CA TYR A 235 22.26 13.80 -0.01
C TYR A 235 22.69 15.25 0.14
N GLN A 236 22.71 16.02 -0.95
CA GLN A 236 23.21 17.40 -0.93
C GLN A 236 22.38 18.30 -0.03
N LYS A 237 21.05 18.26 -0.16
CA LYS A 237 20.13 19.01 0.70
C LYS A 237 20.26 18.66 2.18
N THR A 238 20.59 17.40 2.48
CA THR A 238 20.86 16.97 3.86
C THR A 238 22.19 17.56 4.37
N MET A 239 23.25 17.53 3.56
CA MET A 239 24.53 18.11 3.93
C MET A 239 24.42 19.62 4.23
N ASP A 240 23.72 20.37 3.37
CA ASP A 240 23.47 21.79 3.55
C ASP A 240 22.64 22.04 4.83
N LEU A 241 21.57 21.28 5.04
CA LEU A 241 20.73 21.37 6.24
C LEU A 241 21.51 21.13 7.54
N LEU A 242 22.41 20.15 7.55
CA LEU A 242 23.24 19.82 8.71
C LEU A 242 24.29 20.91 8.98
N SER A 243 24.82 21.55 7.93
CA SER A 243 25.80 22.65 8.04
C SER A 243 25.16 23.92 8.56
N ASP A 244 23.97 24.25 8.07
CA ASP A 244 23.29 25.52 8.35
C ASP A 244 22.51 25.50 9.67
N ASN A 245 22.24 24.33 10.25
CA ASN A 245 21.39 24.20 11.43
C ASN A 245 22.07 23.41 12.56
N ALA A 246 22.81 24.10 13.40
CA ALA A 246 23.51 23.51 14.54
C ALA A 246 22.55 22.90 15.58
N ASN A 247 21.31 23.40 15.68
CA ASN A 247 20.28 22.90 16.61
C ASN A 247 19.39 21.81 16.04
N LEU A 248 19.63 21.35 14.80
CA LEU A 248 18.93 20.23 14.21
C LEU A 248 19.21 18.94 15.01
N ARG A 249 18.18 18.25 15.43
CA ARG A 249 18.29 16.97 16.17
C ARG A 249 17.46 15.86 15.55
N GLY A 250 16.50 16.17 14.69
CA GLY A 250 15.64 15.17 14.08
C GLY A 250 15.36 15.44 12.60
N ILE A 251 15.32 14.38 11.81
CA ILE A 251 14.88 14.45 10.40
C ILE A 251 13.86 13.32 10.18
N TYR A 252 12.70 13.68 9.64
CA TYR A 252 11.74 12.74 9.10
C TYR A 252 11.95 12.58 7.59
N VAL A 253 12.33 11.37 7.15
CA VAL A 253 12.42 11.02 5.72
C VAL A 253 11.11 10.36 5.34
N THR A 254 10.28 11.09 4.60
CA THR A 254 8.89 10.66 4.32
C THR A 254 8.80 9.58 3.25
N THR A 255 9.87 9.38 2.48
CA THR A 255 9.96 8.42 1.38
C THR A 255 10.92 7.28 1.71
N VAL A 256 10.94 6.28 0.85
CA VAL A 256 11.87 5.16 0.99
C VAL A 256 13.33 5.51 0.62
N ASN A 257 13.57 6.70 0.06
CA ASN A 257 14.90 7.17 -0.35
C ASN A 257 15.71 7.74 0.84
N CYS A 258 15.88 6.94 1.90
CA CYS A 258 16.52 7.38 3.14
C CYS A 258 18.05 7.17 3.17
N LEU A 259 18.63 6.29 2.33
CA LEU A 259 20.06 5.96 2.39
C LEU A 259 20.97 7.16 2.14
N PRO A 260 20.72 8.05 1.16
CA PRO A 260 21.51 9.27 0.98
C PRO A 260 21.48 10.17 2.21
N VAL A 261 20.33 10.29 2.87
CA VAL A 261 20.18 11.06 4.11
C VAL A 261 20.99 10.42 5.25
N CYS A 262 20.91 9.10 5.40
CA CYS A 262 21.71 8.36 6.39
C CYS A 262 23.21 8.54 6.15
N ARG A 263 23.64 8.50 4.88
CA ARG A 263 25.05 8.70 4.48
C ARG A 263 25.50 10.12 4.84
N ALA A 264 24.72 11.14 4.51
CA ALA A 264 25.04 12.53 4.83
C ALA A 264 25.19 12.76 6.34
N VAL A 265 24.26 12.26 7.16
CA VAL A 265 24.34 12.35 8.63
C VAL A 265 25.61 11.69 9.16
N ARG A 266 25.97 10.51 8.65
CA ARG A 266 27.18 9.77 9.04
C ARG A 266 28.46 10.54 8.65
N GLU A 267 28.54 11.01 7.42
CA GLU A 267 29.73 11.72 6.90
C GLU A 267 29.92 13.09 7.55
N HIS A 268 28.81 13.77 7.88
CA HIS A 268 28.85 15.02 8.65
C HIS A 268 29.16 14.81 10.15
N ARG A 269 29.22 13.53 10.60
CA ARG A 269 29.49 13.12 11.99
C ARG A 269 28.51 13.66 13.02
N ARG A 270 27.26 13.93 12.62
CA ARG A 270 26.17 14.41 13.48
C ARG A 270 25.52 13.22 14.23
N THR A 271 26.22 12.70 15.21
CA THR A 271 25.74 11.58 16.06
C THR A 271 24.59 11.96 16.98
N ASP A 272 24.28 13.23 17.09
CA ASP A 272 23.19 13.86 17.85
C ASP A 272 21.89 13.98 17.03
N VAL A 273 21.91 13.72 15.72
CA VAL A 273 20.73 13.73 14.86
C VAL A 273 20.11 12.34 14.77
N ARG A 274 18.79 12.25 14.94
CA ARG A 274 18.02 11.02 14.79
C ARG A 274 17.12 11.09 13.57
N LEU A 275 17.09 9.99 12.81
CA LEU A 275 16.19 9.85 11.66
C LEU A 275 14.98 9.02 12.04
N ILE A 276 13.81 9.48 11.62
CA ILE A 276 12.63 8.61 11.43
C ILE A 276 12.48 8.42 9.93
N THR A 277 12.49 7.17 9.49
CA THR A 277 12.47 6.80 8.07
C THR A 277 11.14 6.14 7.70
N THR A 278 11.00 5.80 6.43
CA THR A 278 9.83 5.10 5.88
C THR A 278 10.26 3.77 5.31
N ASP A 279 9.48 2.73 5.59
CA ASP A 279 9.68 1.33 5.21
C ASP A 279 10.96 0.67 5.76
N LEU A 280 11.27 -0.53 5.29
CA LEU A 280 12.44 -1.28 5.73
C LEU A 280 13.00 -2.12 4.58
N PHE A 281 14.30 -2.03 4.40
CA PHE A 281 15.06 -2.86 3.47
C PHE A 281 16.49 -3.12 4.02
N PRO A 282 17.22 -4.15 3.53
CA PRO A 282 18.45 -4.64 4.17
C PRO A 282 19.52 -3.57 4.37
N GLN A 283 19.66 -2.63 3.46
CA GLN A 283 20.69 -1.58 3.52
C GLN A 283 20.49 -0.58 4.66
N MET A 284 19.30 -0.51 5.26
CA MET A 284 19.00 0.35 6.42
C MET A 284 19.55 -0.23 7.73
N VAL A 285 19.76 -1.55 7.81
CA VAL A 285 20.10 -2.24 9.07
C VAL A 285 21.34 -1.67 9.76
N PRO A 286 22.46 -1.41 9.07
CA PRO A 286 23.62 -0.80 9.72
C PRO A 286 23.34 0.58 10.35
N TYR A 287 22.38 1.31 9.81
CA TYR A 287 21.99 2.64 10.33
C TYR A 287 21.08 2.56 11.56
N PHE A 288 20.34 1.46 11.74
CA PHE A 288 19.68 1.14 13.00
C PHE A 288 20.71 0.74 14.07
N GLU A 289 21.67 -0.12 13.70
CA GLU A 289 22.68 -0.64 14.62
C GLU A 289 23.58 0.47 15.17
N ASN A 290 23.93 1.48 14.37
CA ASN A 290 24.74 2.61 14.79
C ASN A 290 23.91 3.80 15.37
N GLY A 291 22.57 3.65 15.44
CA GLY A 291 21.69 4.61 16.07
C GLY A 291 21.36 5.87 15.24
N ILE A 292 21.76 5.97 13.97
CA ILE A 292 21.35 7.05 13.07
C ILE A 292 19.85 6.98 12.82
N ILE A 293 19.32 5.79 12.47
CA ILE A 293 17.87 5.55 12.39
C ILE A 293 17.37 5.19 13.78
N GLY A 294 16.52 6.04 14.35
CA GLY A 294 15.85 5.78 15.62
C GLY A 294 14.67 4.84 15.45
N ALA A 295 13.89 5.03 14.39
CA ALA A 295 12.76 4.17 14.02
C ALA A 295 12.46 4.31 12.53
N SER A 296 11.73 3.31 11.98
CA SER A 296 11.10 3.43 10.66
C SER A 296 9.60 3.13 10.74
N ILE A 297 8.84 3.75 9.86
CA ILE A 297 7.39 3.56 9.75
C ILE A 297 7.14 2.66 8.54
N TYR A 298 6.76 1.42 8.81
CA TYR A 298 6.53 0.39 7.79
C TYR A 298 5.11 0.44 7.25
N GLN A 299 4.98 0.55 5.95
CA GLN A 299 3.70 0.73 5.26
C GLN A 299 3.06 -0.58 4.80
N ASP A 300 3.79 -1.68 4.85
CA ASP A 300 3.38 -2.99 4.34
C ASP A 300 2.92 -2.94 2.87
N PRO A 301 3.84 -2.66 1.94
CA PRO A 301 3.50 -2.57 0.52
C PRO A 301 2.94 -3.88 -0.05
N TYR A 302 3.38 -5.04 0.46
CA TYR A 302 2.82 -6.33 0.07
C TYR A 302 1.33 -6.43 0.41
N ALA A 303 0.95 -6.14 1.66
CA ALA A 303 -0.45 -6.17 2.08
C ALA A 303 -1.30 -5.13 1.36
N GLN A 304 -0.73 -3.96 1.02
CA GLN A 304 -1.43 -2.97 0.18
C GLN A 304 -1.76 -3.56 -1.20
N GLY A 305 -0.77 -4.15 -1.88
CA GLY A 305 -0.95 -4.78 -3.19
C GLY A 305 -2.00 -5.89 -3.17
N GLN A 306 -1.87 -6.80 -2.22
CA GLN A 306 -2.82 -7.91 -2.03
C GLN A 306 -4.24 -7.41 -1.75
N THR A 307 -4.39 -6.43 -0.85
CA THR A 307 -5.70 -5.87 -0.48
C THR A 307 -6.37 -5.16 -1.64
N ALA A 308 -5.61 -4.36 -2.41
CA ALA A 308 -6.17 -3.61 -3.54
C ALA A 308 -6.77 -4.55 -4.59
N LEU A 309 -6.04 -5.59 -4.98
CA LEU A 309 -6.56 -6.54 -5.96
C LEU A 309 -7.71 -7.38 -5.38
N LYS A 310 -7.58 -7.84 -4.14
CA LYS A 310 -8.64 -8.62 -3.47
C LYS A 310 -9.97 -7.85 -3.41
N VAL A 311 -9.95 -6.61 -2.95
CA VAL A 311 -11.15 -5.75 -2.84
C VAL A 311 -11.81 -5.57 -4.20
N LEU A 312 -11.02 -5.38 -5.26
CA LEU A 312 -11.53 -5.19 -6.61
C LEU A 312 -12.12 -6.47 -7.19
N VAL A 313 -11.44 -7.62 -7.00
CA VAL A 313 -11.92 -8.95 -7.43
C VAL A 313 -13.22 -9.31 -6.69
N ASP A 314 -13.28 -9.13 -5.38
CA ASP A 314 -14.47 -9.40 -4.58
C ASP A 314 -15.65 -8.56 -5.08
N HIS A 315 -15.44 -7.28 -5.39
CA HIS A 315 -16.49 -6.41 -5.94
C HIS A 315 -16.99 -6.90 -7.31
N VAL A 316 -16.08 -7.25 -8.23
CA VAL A 316 -16.45 -7.74 -9.56
C VAL A 316 -17.27 -9.03 -9.46
N LEU A 317 -16.89 -9.93 -8.55
CA LEU A 317 -17.56 -11.22 -8.36
C LEU A 317 -18.88 -11.10 -7.59
N GLU A 318 -18.92 -10.26 -6.55
CA GLU A 318 -20.03 -10.23 -5.59
C GLU A 318 -20.93 -9.00 -5.78
N LYS A 319 -20.48 -7.98 -6.54
CA LYS A 319 -21.14 -6.68 -6.69
C LYS A 319 -21.47 -6.00 -5.35
N GLY A 320 -20.72 -6.36 -4.31
CA GLY A 320 -20.81 -5.72 -3.01
C GLY A 320 -20.26 -4.29 -3.05
N PRO A 321 -20.62 -3.43 -2.08
CA PRO A 321 -20.02 -2.09 -1.98
C PRO A 321 -18.53 -2.20 -1.63
N ILE A 322 -17.71 -1.30 -2.20
CA ILE A 322 -16.34 -1.08 -1.81
C ILE A 322 -16.30 0.09 -0.83
N ALA A 323 -15.62 -0.07 0.31
CA ALA A 323 -15.35 1.06 1.19
C ALA A 323 -14.46 2.08 0.44
N SER A 324 -14.81 3.34 0.45
CA SER A 324 -14.08 4.40 -0.28
C SER A 324 -12.64 4.60 0.21
N SER A 325 -12.34 4.11 1.43
CA SER A 325 -11.00 4.11 2.02
C SER A 325 -10.75 2.78 2.74
N ASN A 326 -9.66 2.13 2.40
CA ASN A 326 -9.19 0.89 3.00
C ASN A 326 -7.79 1.16 3.57
N SER A 327 -7.77 1.58 4.83
CA SER A 327 -6.54 1.95 5.51
C SER A 327 -5.91 0.76 6.22
N LEU A 328 -4.65 0.49 5.91
CA LEU A 328 -3.81 -0.42 6.70
C LEU A 328 -3.14 0.37 7.83
N ASN A 329 -2.89 -0.30 8.94
CA ASN A 329 -2.16 0.30 10.05
C ASN A 329 -0.66 0.26 9.77
N PRO A 330 0.05 1.40 9.81
CA PRO A 330 1.50 1.41 9.68
C PRO A 330 2.16 0.74 10.89
N GLY A 331 3.18 -0.06 10.65
CA GLY A 331 4.01 -0.67 11.69
C GLY A 331 5.13 0.27 12.13
N ILE A 332 5.58 0.14 13.39
CA ILE A 332 6.76 0.83 13.88
C ILE A 332 7.91 -0.17 13.97
N VAL A 333 8.99 0.09 13.24
CA VAL A 333 10.21 -0.70 13.24
C VAL A 333 11.25 -0.01 14.13
N LEU A 334 11.75 -0.75 15.09
CA LEU A 334 12.84 -0.37 15.98
C LEU A 334 13.95 -1.41 15.85
N GLN A 335 15.16 -1.10 16.32
CA GLN A 335 16.26 -2.07 16.34
C GLN A 335 15.85 -3.40 17.00
N ALA A 336 15.05 -3.36 18.05
CA ALA A 336 14.64 -4.54 18.80
C ALA A 336 13.74 -5.51 18.01
N ASN A 337 12.97 -5.03 17.04
CA ASN A 337 12.04 -5.85 16.24
C ASN A 337 12.42 -5.99 14.76
N LEU A 338 13.63 -5.58 14.38
CA LEU A 338 14.15 -5.71 13.00
C LEU A 338 14.07 -7.14 12.46
N HIS A 339 14.29 -8.15 13.30
CA HIS A 339 14.29 -9.55 12.89
C HIS A 339 12.94 -10.03 12.38
N PHE A 340 11.82 -9.56 12.93
CA PHE A 340 10.48 -9.91 12.45
C PHE A 340 10.24 -9.50 10.99
N PHE A 341 10.75 -8.33 10.62
CA PHE A 341 10.59 -7.80 9.27
C PHE A 341 11.61 -8.42 8.29
N ARG A 342 12.76 -8.89 8.80
CA ARG A 342 13.78 -9.60 8.00
C ARG A 342 13.30 -10.98 7.54
N GLU A 343 12.68 -11.74 8.43
CA GLU A 343 12.23 -13.11 8.13
C GLU A 343 11.08 -13.13 7.13
N VAL A 344 10.16 -12.17 7.22
CA VAL A 344 9.04 -12.04 6.28
C VAL A 344 9.52 -11.75 4.85
N HIS A 345 10.58 -10.93 4.69
CA HIS A 345 11.06 -10.54 3.37
C HIS A 345 12.11 -11.47 2.76
N LEU A 346 12.96 -12.11 3.57
CA LEU A 346 14.01 -13.00 3.06
C LEU A 346 13.48 -14.38 2.67
N ALA A 347 12.46 -14.88 3.34
CA ALA A 347 11.80 -16.15 2.99
C ALA A 347 11.07 -16.07 1.64
N GLU A 348 10.58 -14.88 1.25
CA GLU A 348 9.84 -14.66 0.01
C GLU A 348 10.75 -14.39 -1.20
N ILE A 349 11.88 -13.69 -1.01
CA ILE A 349 12.85 -13.38 -2.08
C ILE A 349 13.64 -14.63 -2.52
N GLY A 350 13.90 -15.57 -1.62
CA GLY A 350 14.70 -16.77 -1.90
C GLY A 350 13.98 -17.86 -2.72
N ALA A 351 12.69 -17.74 -2.98
CA ALA A 351 11.88 -18.80 -3.59
C ALA A 351 11.41 -18.52 -5.03
N ARG A 352 11.79 -17.37 -5.66
CA ARG A 352 11.13 -16.95 -6.91
C ARG A 352 12.09 -16.54 -8.01
N ASP A 353 11.97 -17.25 -9.13
CA ASP A 353 12.57 -16.88 -10.42
C ASP A 353 11.82 -15.67 -11.02
N LEU A 354 12.27 -14.47 -10.71
CA LEU A 354 11.71 -13.18 -11.15
C LEU A 354 11.95 -12.90 -12.65
N THR A 355 12.68 -13.75 -13.34
CA THR A 355 13.17 -13.50 -14.71
C THR A 355 12.06 -13.56 -15.75
N ALA A 356 10.98 -14.31 -15.52
CA ALA A 356 9.90 -14.52 -16.50
C ALA A 356 8.85 -13.39 -16.58
N MET A 357 8.82 -12.47 -15.61
CA MET A 357 7.76 -11.44 -15.51
C MET A 357 8.21 -10.02 -15.88
N ARG A 358 9.48 -9.82 -16.21
CA ARG A 358 10.07 -8.49 -16.52
C ARG A 358 9.85 -7.99 -17.95
N THR A 359 9.32 -8.81 -18.83
CA THR A 359 9.00 -8.38 -20.20
C THR A 359 7.51 -8.14 -20.29
N GLY A 360 7.07 -6.93 -20.62
CA GLY A 360 5.67 -6.47 -20.71
C GLY A 360 4.71 -7.33 -21.56
N GLU A 361 4.86 -8.63 -21.49
CA GLU A 361 4.04 -9.65 -22.13
C GLU A 361 2.80 -9.95 -21.26
N ARG A 362 1.71 -10.30 -21.93
CA ARG A 362 0.49 -10.79 -21.30
C ARG A 362 0.85 -11.96 -20.37
N VAL A 363 0.76 -11.78 -19.07
CA VAL A 363 0.97 -12.88 -18.12
C VAL A 363 -0.29 -13.73 -18.13
N SER A 364 -0.33 -14.70 -19.06
CA SER A 364 -1.28 -15.79 -19.01
C SER A 364 -0.80 -16.77 -17.94
N LEU A 365 -1.35 -16.67 -16.73
CA LEU A 365 -1.10 -17.62 -15.64
C LEU A 365 -1.81 -18.93 -15.97
N SER A 366 -1.15 -19.84 -16.72
CA SER A 366 -1.62 -21.22 -16.89
C SER A 366 -1.50 -21.94 -15.55
N VAL A 367 -2.65 -22.42 -15.06
CA VAL A 367 -2.75 -23.30 -13.88
C VAL A 367 -2.29 -24.68 -14.31
N GLY A 368 -1.09 -25.11 -13.87
CA GLY A 368 -0.66 -26.51 -13.89
C GLY A 368 -1.35 -27.33 -12.78
#